data_e00f4903c9cb11f72d5ce0eb249ec4eb
#
_entry.id   e00f4903c9cb11f72d5ce0eb249ec4eb
#
_cell.length_a   1.000
_cell.length_b   1.000
_cell.length_c   1.000
_cell.angle_alpha   90.00
_cell.angle_beta   90.00
_cell.angle_gamma   90.00
#
_symmetry.space_group_name_H-M   'P 1'
#
loop_
_entity.id
_entity.type
_entity.pdbx_description
1 polymer ?
#
loop_
_entity_poly.entity_id
_entity_poly.type
_entity_poly.pdbx_seq_one_letter_code
_entity_poly.pdbx_strand_id
1 'polypeptide(L)'
;MNQFKSIRELAKVRNAARNQDSMKITSRRYHSPDAANKEEWAAHAMKHDMDRALIRNEDKGLLAQVEAQSVSEIMEEAIIALWLSVPRHYQANAAFYMNVVTHNKLLDKFRNSPYHLMSSDRTYGFQLLNKPIVFSNDMPCGSSSNEVAILYGDFSQVEVLQQGTDPVQEHECITFPGTVEVSMDGYAQVRMLDRQAVKGLRVIG
;
A
#
# COMPACT_ATOMS: atom_id res chain seq x y z
N MET A 1 5.98 7.34 -17.49
CA MET A 1 6.27 6.23 -16.55
C MET A 1 5.07 6.08 -15.61
N ASN A 2 4.51 4.90 -15.43
CA ASN A 2 3.36 4.72 -14.55
C ASN A 2 3.84 4.76 -13.09
N GLN A 3 3.46 5.81 -12.35
CA GLN A 3 3.85 5.99 -10.94
C GLN A 3 2.91 5.29 -9.95
N PHE A 4 1.75 4.79 -10.44
CA PHE A 4 0.86 3.98 -9.60
C PHE A 4 1.32 2.53 -9.59
N LYS A 5 1.69 2.05 -8.42
CA LYS A 5 2.15 0.68 -8.22
C LYS A 5 1.55 0.08 -6.95
N SER A 6 1.23 -1.20 -7.01
CA SER A 6 0.89 -1.97 -5.83
C SER A 6 2.16 -2.31 -5.03
N ILE A 7 1.98 -2.70 -3.76
CA ILE A 7 3.12 -3.15 -2.95
C ILE A 7 3.79 -4.38 -3.56
N ARG A 8 3.05 -5.22 -4.28
CA ARG A 8 3.61 -6.41 -4.97
C ARG A 8 4.53 -6.04 -6.11
N GLU A 9 4.36 -4.89 -6.74
CA GLU A 9 5.24 -4.42 -7.82
C GLU A 9 6.54 -3.80 -7.30
N LEU A 10 6.55 -3.37 -6.05
CA LEU A 10 7.74 -2.78 -5.39
C LEU A 10 8.52 -3.81 -4.58
N ALA A 11 7.84 -4.74 -3.95
CA ALA A 11 8.41 -5.75 -3.07
C ALA A 11 8.88 -6.99 -3.84
N LYS A 12 9.69 -7.82 -3.18
CA LYS A 12 10.03 -9.16 -3.68
C LYS A 12 8.82 -10.07 -3.48
N VAL A 13 8.24 -10.56 -4.58
CA VAL A 13 7.13 -11.52 -4.51
C VAL A 13 7.67 -12.95 -4.62
N ARG A 14 7.25 -13.82 -3.73
CA ARG A 14 7.57 -15.25 -3.73
C ARG A 14 6.32 -16.07 -3.47
N ASN A 15 6.22 -17.19 -4.16
CA ASN A 15 5.22 -18.21 -3.84
C ASN A 15 5.70 -19.01 -2.62
N ALA A 16 4.83 -19.22 -1.66
CA ALA A 16 5.13 -19.93 -0.43
C ALA A 16 3.96 -20.83 -0.02
N ALA A 17 4.27 -21.88 0.76
CA ALA A 17 3.23 -22.67 1.40
C ALA A 17 2.51 -21.85 2.47
N ARG A 18 1.21 -22.11 2.65
CA ARG A 18 0.39 -21.49 3.70
C ARG A 18 0.99 -21.81 5.06
N ASN A 19 1.10 -20.82 5.93
CA ASN A 19 1.61 -20.94 7.29
C ASN A 19 0.73 -20.17 8.28
N GLN A 20 1.05 -20.26 9.58
CA GLN A 20 0.26 -19.61 10.65
C GLN A 20 0.31 -18.07 10.60
N ASP A 21 1.35 -17.49 9.99
CA ASP A 21 1.51 -16.04 9.87
C ASP A 21 0.79 -15.47 8.64
N SER A 22 0.19 -16.34 7.82
CA SER A 22 -0.59 -15.93 6.66
C SER A 22 -1.80 -15.11 7.07
N MET A 23 -2.06 -14.05 6.32
CA MET A 23 -3.34 -13.34 6.38
C MET A 23 -4.33 -14.09 5.50
N LYS A 24 -5.50 -14.43 6.05
CA LYS A 24 -6.64 -14.84 5.26
C LYS A 24 -7.39 -13.58 4.83
N ILE A 25 -7.58 -13.42 3.54
CA ILE A 25 -8.29 -12.31 2.92
C ILE A 25 -9.48 -12.89 2.21
N THR A 26 -10.67 -12.44 2.56
CA THR A 26 -11.93 -12.85 1.91
C THR A 26 -12.42 -11.71 1.04
N SER A 27 -12.52 -11.95 -0.26
CA SER A 27 -13.17 -11.03 -1.20
C SER A 27 -14.59 -11.50 -1.46
N ARG A 28 -15.56 -10.59 -1.34
CA ARG A 28 -16.99 -10.86 -1.58
C ARG A 28 -17.53 -9.85 -2.56
N ARG A 29 -18.31 -10.32 -3.53
CA ARG A 29 -19.01 -9.47 -4.50
C ARG A 29 -20.39 -10.03 -4.79
N TYR A 30 -21.30 -9.16 -5.14
CA TYR A 30 -22.68 -9.51 -5.44
C TYR A 30 -22.93 -9.31 -6.94
N HIS A 31 -23.52 -10.31 -7.56
CA HIS A 31 -23.75 -10.35 -9.01
C HIS A 31 -25.15 -10.87 -9.34
N SER A 32 -25.63 -10.60 -10.57
CA SER A 32 -26.75 -11.32 -11.13
C SER A 32 -26.39 -12.81 -11.25
N PRO A 33 -27.32 -13.74 -11.02
CA PRO A 33 -27.09 -15.18 -11.23
C PRO A 33 -26.59 -15.51 -12.64
N ASP A 34 -27.07 -14.75 -13.63
CA ASP A 34 -26.74 -14.94 -15.05
C ASP A 34 -25.47 -14.18 -15.51
N ALA A 35 -24.77 -13.51 -14.59
CA ALA A 35 -23.56 -12.76 -14.96
C ALA A 35 -22.48 -13.69 -15.51
N ALA A 36 -22.02 -13.40 -16.72
CA ALA A 36 -20.84 -14.04 -17.29
C ALA A 36 -19.57 -13.58 -16.55
N ASN A 37 -18.51 -14.40 -16.54
CA ASN A 37 -17.17 -14.04 -16.02
C ASN A 37 -17.10 -13.75 -14.50
N LYS A 38 -17.98 -14.37 -13.69
CA LYS A 38 -17.97 -14.21 -12.23
C LYS A 38 -16.61 -14.59 -11.62
N GLU A 39 -15.97 -15.64 -12.13
CA GLU A 39 -14.66 -16.10 -11.65
C GLU A 39 -13.57 -15.07 -11.93
N GLU A 40 -13.54 -14.46 -13.12
CA GLU A 40 -12.58 -13.41 -13.46
C GLU A 40 -12.76 -12.18 -12.58
N TRP A 41 -14.01 -11.80 -12.32
CA TRP A 41 -14.32 -10.68 -11.44
C TRP A 41 -13.93 -10.97 -9.99
N ALA A 42 -14.19 -12.20 -9.52
CA ALA A 42 -13.76 -12.62 -8.17
C ALA A 42 -12.24 -12.61 -8.04
N ALA A 43 -11.52 -13.11 -9.05
CA ALA A 43 -10.05 -13.09 -9.07
C ALA A 43 -9.48 -11.66 -9.10
N HIS A 44 -10.09 -10.77 -9.90
CA HIS A 44 -9.66 -9.36 -9.95
C HIS A 44 -9.93 -8.64 -8.62
N ALA A 45 -11.11 -8.85 -8.02
CA ALA A 45 -11.47 -8.30 -6.73
C ALA A 45 -10.56 -8.83 -5.62
N MET A 46 -10.25 -10.12 -5.62
CA MET A 46 -9.32 -10.74 -4.68
C MET A 46 -7.92 -10.13 -4.79
N LYS A 47 -7.42 -9.88 -6.00
CA LYS A 47 -6.13 -9.23 -6.21
C LYS A 47 -6.09 -7.85 -5.54
N HIS A 48 -7.13 -7.05 -5.72
CA HIS A 48 -7.24 -5.72 -5.13
C HIS A 48 -7.34 -5.78 -3.59
N ASP A 49 -8.22 -6.65 -3.07
CA ASP A 49 -8.42 -6.80 -1.63
C ASP A 49 -7.15 -7.33 -0.95
N MET A 50 -6.39 -8.19 -1.65
CA MET A 50 -5.08 -8.68 -1.20
C MET A 50 -4.03 -7.57 -1.14
N ASP A 51 -3.92 -6.72 -2.18
CA ASP A 51 -2.99 -5.58 -2.18
C ASP A 51 -3.29 -4.63 -1.02
N ARG A 52 -4.57 -4.35 -0.80
CA ARG A 52 -5.01 -3.51 0.32
C ARG A 52 -4.71 -4.13 1.68
N ALA A 53 -4.96 -5.44 1.86
CA ALA A 53 -4.67 -6.13 3.10
C ALA A 53 -3.18 -6.21 3.41
N LEU A 54 -2.33 -6.44 2.40
CA LEU A 54 -0.87 -6.45 2.54
C LEU A 54 -0.33 -5.12 3.08
N ILE A 55 -1.00 -4.01 2.76
CA ILE A 55 -0.63 -2.69 3.27
C ILE A 55 -1.27 -2.43 4.63
N ARG A 56 -2.62 -2.54 4.73
CA ARG A 56 -3.43 -1.97 5.81
C ARG A 56 -3.83 -2.93 6.91
N ASN A 57 -3.54 -4.23 6.82
CA ASN A 57 -3.92 -5.13 7.92
C ASN A 57 -3.30 -4.65 9.23
N GLU A 58 -4.12 -4.50 10.27
CA GLU A 58 -3.73 -3.87 11.54
C GLU A 58 -2.63 -4.61 12.28
N ASP A 59 -2.60 -5.95 12.16
CA ASP A 59 -1.63 -6.78 12.88
C ASP A 59 -0.45 -7.21 12.02
N LYS A 60 -0.70 -7.53 10.74
CA LYS A 60 0.24 -8.23 9.86
C LYS A 60 0.57 -7.47 8.57
N GLY A 61 -0.08 -6.35 8.32
CA GLY A 61 0.17 -5.51 7.15
C GLY A 61 1.50 -4.77 7.24
N LEU A 62 1.94 -4.21 6.12
CA LEU A 62 3.19 -3.45 6.07
C LEU A 62 3.18 -2.27 7.04
N LEU A 63 2.07 -1.52 7.11
CA LEU A 63 1.96 -0.34 7.99
C LEU A 63 2.05 -0.69 9.48
N ALA A 64 1.69 -1.92 9.88
CA ALA A 64 1.86 -2.40 11.24
C ALA A 64 3.30 -2.74 11.58
N GLN A 65 4.11 -3.13 10.58
CA GLN A 65 5.49 -3.56 10.78
C GLN A 65 6.51 -2.42 10.66
N VAL A 66 6.12 -1.32 10.00
CA VAL A 66 6.99 -0.18 9.78
C VAL A 66 7.07 0.69 11.03
N GLU A 67 8.29 1.04 11.41
CA GLU A 67 8.53 2.05 12.43
C GLU A 67 8.17 3.43 11.87
N ALA A 68 7.18 4.09 12.48
CA ALA A 68 6.65 5.36 12.02
C ALA A 68 6.91 6.49 13.04
N GLN A 69 7.45 7.60 12.54
CA GLN A 69 7.55 8.85 13.30
C GLN A 69 6.17 9.49 13.37
N SER A 70 5.72 9.86 14.56
CA SER A 70 4.44 10.52 14.77
C SER A 70 4.57 12.03 14.70
N VAL A 71 3.69 12.67 13.94
CA VAL A 71 3.60 14.12 13.80
C VAL A 71 2.15 14.58 13.86
N SER A 72 1.90 15.77 14.40
CA SER A 72 0.55 16.37 14.39
C SER A 72 0.17 16.84 12.98
N GLU A 73 1.14 17.27 12.22
CA GLU A 73 0.97 17.76 10.86
C GLU A 73 2.23 17.46 10.03
N ILE A 74 2.03 17.17 8.75
CA ILE A 74 3.17 16.95 7.83
C ILE A 74 3.77 18.30 7.46
N MET A 75 4.93 18.60 8.06
CA MET A 75 5.75 19.77 7.78
C MET A 75 7.01 19.38 7.01
N GLU A 76 7.74 20.35 6.47
CA GLU A 76 8.99 20.12 5.73
C GLU A 76 10.02 19.39 6.56
N GLU A 77 10.17 19.80 7.83
CA GLU A 77 11.12 19.20 8.77
C GLU A 77 10.81 17.72 9.01
N ALA A 78 9.52 17.36 9.07
CA ALA A 78 9.10 15.98 9.24
C ALA A 78 9.47 15.10 8.01
N ILE A 79 9.35 15.65 6.81
CA ILE A 79 9.77 14.97 5.57
C ILE A 79 11.30 14.80 5.55
N ILE A 80 12.04 15.84 5.91
CA ILE A 80 13.52 15.78 5.98
C ILE A 80 13.95 14.79 7.06
N ALA A 81 13.31 14.78 8.23
CA ALA A 81 13.59 13.83 9.30
C ALA A 81 13.31 12.39 8.86
N LEU A 82 12.19 12.15 8.16
CA LEU A 82 11.87 10.85 7.58
C LEU A 82 12.95 10.41 6.58
N TRP A 83 13.37 11.30 5.68
CA TRP A 83 14.43 11.02 4.71
C TRP A 83 15.75 10.67 5.38
N LEU A 84 16.14 11.39 6.44
CA LEU A 84 17.36 11.15 7.21
C LEU A 84 17.31 9.88 8.06
N SER A 85 16.11 9.39 8.42
CA SER A 85 15.93 8.21 9.27
C SER A 85 16.30 6.88 8.59
N VAL A 86 16.35 6.88 7.25
CA VAL A 86 16.73 5.70 6.47
C VAL A 86 18.24 5.70 6.23
N PRO A 87 18.95 4.61 6.56
CA PRO A 87 20.40 4.50 6.36
C PRO A 87 20.82 4.73 4.91
N ARG A 88 21.98 5.36 4.71
CA ARG A 88 22.49 5.78 3.38
C ARG A 88 22.54 4.65 2.35
N HIS A 89 22.89 3.44 2.76
CA HIS A 89 22.97 2.30 1.83
C HIS A 89 21.62 1.88 1.24
N TYR A 90 20.50 2.18 1.90
CA TYR A 90 19.17 1.98 1.34
C TYR A 90 18.67 3.17 0.51
N GLN A 91 19.22 4.36 0.73
CA GLN A 91 18.76 5.57 0.03
C GLN A 91 19.02 5.54 -1.48
N ALA A 92 19.94 4.71 -1.99
CA ALA A 92 20.18 4.59 -3.43
C ALA A 92 18.93 4.18 -4.19
N ASN A 93 18.20 3.18 -3.68
CA ASN A 93 16.99 2.63 -4.30
C ASN A 93 15.69 3.09 -3.61
N ALA A 94 15.80 4.04 -2.68
CA ALA A 94 14.64 4.48 -1.90
C ALA A 94 13.67 5.30 -2.74
N ALA A 95 12.39 5.13 -2.42
CA ALA A 95 11.27 5.88 -2.97
C ALA A 95 10.31 6.30 -1.87
N PHE A 96 9.56 7.37 -2.11
CA PHE A 96 8.40 7.72 -1.31
C PHE A 96 7.18 6.94 -1.81
N TYR A 97 6.39 6.41 -0.90
CA TYR A 97 5.18 5.67 -1.20
C TYR A 97 4.01 6.28 -0.42
N MET A 98 3.02 6.78 -1.14
CA MET A 98 1.91 7.53 -0.55
C MET A 98 0.66 7.50 -1.42
N ASN A 99 -0.46 7.96 -0.86
CA ASN A 99 -1.68 8.21 -1.62
C ASN A 99 -1.57 9.51 -2.43
N VAL A 100 -2.21 9.54 -3.61
CA VAL A 100 -2.26 10.75 -4.44
C VAL A 100 -2.90 11.94 -3.72
N VAL A 101 -3.86 11.70 -2.82
CA VAL A 101 -4.49 12.75 -2.00
C VAL A 101 -3.47 13.38 -1.05
N THR A 102 -2.63 12.54 -0.41
CA THR A 102 -1.53 13.02 0.44
C THR A 102 -0.55 13.87 -0.36
N HIS A 103 -0.15 13.40 -1.55
CA HIS A 103 0.72 14.15 -2.45
C HIS A 103 0.16 15.53 -2.81
N ASN A 104 -1.13 15.60 -3.17
CA ASN A 104 -1.75 16.88 -3.52
C ASN A 104 -1.78 17.85 -2.33
N LYS A 105 -2.05 17.36 -1.12
CA LYS A 105 -1.94 18.17 0.11
C LYS A 105 -0.51 18.72 0.29
N LEU A 106 0.50 17.91 0.03
CA LEU A 106 1.91 18.33 0.10
C LEU A 106 2.24 19.37 -0.98
N LEU A 107 1.76 19.18 -2.21
CA LEU A 107 1.94 20.15 -3.29
C LEU A 107 1.39 21.54 -2.93
N ASP A 108 0.17 21.59 -2.40
CA ASP A 108 -0.45 22.84 -2.01
C ASP A 108 0.31 23.49 -0.85
N LYS A 109 0.75 22.71 0.12
CA LYS A 109 1.45 23.19 1.28
C LYS A 109 2.87 23.67 0.98
N PHE A 110 3.60 22.95 0.13
CA PHE A 110 5.01 23.24 -0.18
C PHE A 110 5.20 24.06 -1.46
N ARG A 111 4.13 24.55 -2.07
CA ARG A 111 4.18 25.36 -3.31
C ARG A 111 5.13 26.55 -3.20
N ASN A 112 5.15 27.21 -2.05
CA ASN A 112 5.97 28.39 -1.78
C ASN A 112 7.18 28.10 -0.89
N SER A 113 7.54 26.82 -0.74
CA SER A 113 8.68 26.43 0.07
C SER A 113 10.00 26.93 -0.54
N PRO A 114 10.87 27.56 0.24
CA PRO A 114 12.21 27.97 -0.22
C PRO A 114 13.12 26.78 -0.52
N TYR A 115 12.79 25.59 -0.01
CA TYR A 115 13.64 24.39 -0.14
C TYR A 115 13.38 23.58 -1.41
N HIS A 116 12.40 23.96 -2.22
CA HIS A 116 12.04 23.26 -3.47
C HIS A 116 11.98 21.72 -3.29
N LEU A 117 11.36 21.28 -2.21
CA LEU A 117 11.32 19.85 -1.83
C LEU A 117 10.71 18.97 -2.90
N MET A 118 9.74 19.51 -3.65
CA MET A 118 9.00 18.77 -4.66
C MET A 118 9.38 19.24 -6.07
N SER A 119 9.60 18.28 -6.94
CA SER A 119 9.85 18.52 -8.36
C SER A 119 9.04 17.57 -9.22
N SER A 120 8.78 17.97 -10.45
CA SER A 120 8.18 17.11 -11.46
C SER A 120 9.04 17.14 -12.72
N ASP A 121 9.38 15.98 -13.22
CA ASP A 121 10.13 15.81 -14.45
C ASP A 121 9.35 14.89 -15.40
N ARG A 122 9.37 15.19 -16.70
CA ARG A 122 8.70 14.37 -17.72
C ARG A 122 9.27 12.97 -17.80
N THR A 123 10.55 12.80 -17.47
CA THR A 123 11.27 11.53 -17.54
C THR A 123 11.12 10.71 -16.26
N TYR A 124 11.24 11.37 -15.09
CA TYR A 124 11.26 10.71 -13.78
C TYR A 124 9.94 10.84 -13.01
N GLY A 125 9.01 11.67 -13.51
CA GLY A 125 7.72 11.91 -12.87
C GLY A 125 7.83 12.81 -11.62
N PHE A 126 6.96 12.60 -10.63
CA PHE A 126 6.99 13.37 -9.40
C PHE A 126 8.10 12.89 -8.46
N GLN A 127 8.81 13.84 -7.87
CA GLN A 127 9.91 13.59 -6.94
C GLN A 127 9.75 14.43 -5.68
N LEU A 128 10.21 13.88 -4.57
CA LEU A 128 10.31 14.54 -3.27
C LEU A 128 11.76 14.34 -2.78
N LEU A 129 12.47 15.43 -2.49
CA LEU A 129 13.90 15.41 -2.14
C LEU A 129 14.75 14.62 -3.16
N ASN A 130 14.50 14.83 -4.46
CA ASN A 130 15.15 14.12 -5.58
C ASN A 130 14.96 12.57 -5.54
N LYS A 131 13.96 12.09 -4.83
CA LYS A 131 13.58 10.66 -4.80
C LYS A 131 12.22 10.47 -5.46
N PRO A 132 12.04 9.38 -6.20
CA PRO A 132 10.77 9.13 -6.89
C PRO A 132 9.62 8.96 -5.90
N ILE A 133 8.45 9.47 -6.29
CA ILE A 133 7.19 9.22 -5.57
C ILE A 133 6.44 8.13 -6.32
N VAL A 134 6.04 7.11 -5.60
CA VAL A 134 5.18 6.03 -6.08
C VAL A 134 3.81 6.17 -5.41
N PHE A 135 2.78 6.16 -6.22
CA PHE A 135 1.40 6.31 -5.73
C PHE A 135 0.73 4.96 -5.54
N SER A 136 -0.07 4.87 -4.48
CA SER A 136 -0.99 3.76 -4.27
C SER A 136 -2.29 4.25 -3.66
N ASN A 137 -3.39 3.79 -4.22
CA ASN A 137 -4.73 4.04 -3.65
C ASN A 137 -4.96 3.23 -2.36
N ASP A 138 -4.15 2.19 -2.13
CA ASP A 138 -4.21 1.37 -0.93
C ASP A 138 -3.53 2.03 0.28
N MET A 139 -2.68 3.05 0.05
CA MET A 139 -2.14 3.86 1.15
C MET A 139 -3.21 4.74 1.77
N PRO A 140 -3.19 4.94 3.11
CA PRO A 140 -4.03 5.93 3.77
C PRO A 140 -3.79 7.34 3.21
N CYS A 141 -4.83 8.15 3.18
CA CYS A 141 -4.71 9.53 2.69
C CYS A 141 -4.34 10.55 3.78
N GLY A 142 -4.01 10.08 4.99
CA GLY A 142 -3.65 10.93 6.12
C GLY A 142 -4.75 11.91 6.52
N SER A 143 -6.01 11.50 6.33
CA SER A 143 -7.17 12.33 6.71
C SER A 143 -7.74 11.94 8.08
N SER A 144 -7.45 10.72 8.54
CA SER A 144 -7.82 10.23 9.85
C SER A 144 -6.63 10.31 10.80
N SER A 145 -6.90 10.51 12.07
CA SER A 145 -5.86 10.46 13.09
C SER A 145 -5.25 9.08 13.19
N ASN A 146 -3.98 9.04 13.55
CA ASN A 146 -3.20 7.81 13.77
C ASN A 146 -2.94 6.96 12.50
N GLU A 147 -2.99 7.55 11.30
CA GLU A 147 -2.68 6.87 10.04
C GLU A 147 -1.25 7.13 9.59
N VAL A 148 -0.58 6.08 9.07
CA VAL A 148 0.70 6.23 8.38
C VAL A 148 0.42 6.70 6.96
N ALA A 149 0.67 7.99 6.70
CA ALA A 149 0.33 8.64 5.43
C ALA A 149 1.43 8.51 4.37
N ILE A 150 2.68 8.39 4.81
CA ILE A 150 3.84 8.34 3.92
C ILE A 150 4.78 7.23 4.40
N LEU A 151 5.30 6.44 3.46
CA LEU A 151 6.44 5.55 3.65
C LEU A 151 7.62 6.06 2.82
N TYR A 152 8.82 5.89 3.33
CA TYR A 152 10.05 6.16 2.61
C TYR A 152 11.07 5.06 2.86
N GLY A 153 11.72 4.59 1.79
CA GLY A 153 12.78 3.59 1.92
C GLY A 153 12.95 2.70 0.70
N ASP A 154 13.78 1.67 0.87
CA ASP A 154 14.05 0.66 -0.16
C ASP A 154 13.07 -0.50 -0.03
N PHE A 155 12.05 -0.50 -0.86
CA PHE A 155 11.01 -1.54 -0.89
C PHE A 155 11.51 -2.90 -1.42
N SER A 156 12.72 -3.00 -1.96
CA SER A 156 13.33 -4.29 -2.28
C SER A 156 13.61 -5.14 -1.03
N GLN A 157 13.60 -4.52 0.15
CA GLN A 157 13.72 -5.17 1.45
C GLN A 157 12.37 -5.57 2.05
N VAL A 158 11.29 -5.37 1.31
CA VAL A 158 9.96 -5.89 1.65
C VAL A 158 9.72 -7.15 0.82
N GLU A 159 9.29 -8.22 1.46
CA GLU A 159 8.95 -9.48 0.81
C GLU A 159 7.46 -9.75 0.95
N VAL A 160 6.81 -10.07 -0.17
CA VAL A 160 5.42 -10.52 -0.22
C VAL A 160 5.40 -11.99 -0.56
N LEU A 161 4.86 -12.79 0.36
CA LEU A 161 4.66 -14.23 0.18
C LEU A 161 3.21 -14.48 -0.25
N GLN A 162 3.02 -14.91 -1.48
CA GLN A 162 1.72 -15.36 -1.98
C GLN A 162 1.57 -16.85 -1.70
N GLN A 163 0.45 -17.23 -1.07
CA GLN A 163 0.21 -18.57 -0.58
C GLN A 163 -1.00 -19.24 -1.22
N GLY A 164 -1.44 -18.70 -2.36
CA GLY A 164 -2.53 -19.22 -3.15
C GLY A 164 -3.90 -18.63 -2.79
N THR A 165 -4.88 -19.07 -3.52
CA THR A 165 -6.30 -18.74 -3.33
C THR A 165 -7.10 -20.02 -3.28
N ASP A 166 -8.18 -20.03 -2.52
CA ASP A 166 -9.15 -21.11 -2.56
C ASP A 166 -10.07 -20.95 -3.79
N PRO A 167 -10.72 -22.01 -4.24
CA PRO A 167 -11.70 -21.93 -5.33
C PRO A 167 -12.81 -20.91 -5.04
N VAL A 168 -13.35 -20.33 -6.10
CA VAL A 168 -14.49 -19.45 -6.02
C VAL A 168 -15.71 -20.21 -5.46
N GLN A 169 -16.40 -19.59 -4.53
CA GLN A 169 -17.64 -20.12 -3.93
C GLN A 169 -18.79 -19.18 -4.30
N GLU A 170 -19.90 -19.78 -4.69
CA GLU A 170 -21.15 -19.06 -4.99
C GLU A 170 -22.22 -19.45 -3.97
N HIS A 171 -22.89 -18.45 -3.42
CA HIS A 171 -23.99 -18.63 -2.49
C HIS A 171 -25.16 -17.73 -2.89
N GLU A 172 -26.39 -18.23 -2.75
CA GLU A 172 -27.55 -17.38 -2.90
C GLU A 172 -27.55 -16.28 -1.83
N CYS A 173 -27.74 -15.04 -2.26
CA CYS A 173 -27.71 -13.91 -1.34
C CYS A 173 -29.04 -13.71 -0.65
N ILE A 174 -29.10 -13.95 0.67
CA ILE A 174 -30.31 -13.78 1.46
C ILE A 174 -30.68 -12.29 1.58
N THR A 175 -29.69 -11.40 1.65
CA THR A 175 -29.92 -9.96 1.86
C THR A 175 -30.43 -9.25 0.61
N PHE A 176 -30.04 -9.74 -0.57
CA PHE A 176 -30.44 -9.18 -1.87
C PHE A 176 -31.04 -10.27 -2.74
N PRO A 177 -32.38 -10.53 -2.63
CA PRO A 177 -33.05 -11.58 -3.41
C PRO A 177 -32.80 -11.42 -4.92
N GLY A 178 -32.52 -12.52 -5.60
CA GLY A 178 -32.20 -12.52 -7.04
C GLY A 178 -30.76 -12.16 -7.36
N THR A 179 -29.86 -12.12 -6.36
CA THR A 179 -28.42 -11.99 -6.56
C THR A 179 -27.69 -13.20 -5.97
N VAL A 180 -26.49 -13.46 -6.47
CA VAL A 180 -25.55 -14.43 -5.90
C VAL A 180 -24.37 -13.69 -5.25
N GLU A 181 -23.97 -14.14 -4.08
CA GLU A 181 -22.72 -13.75 -3.47
C GLU A 181 -21.61 -14.65 -4.02
N VAL A 182 -20.64 -14.03 -4.65
CA VAL A 182 -19.44 -14.71 -5.14
C VAL A 182 -18.30 -14.37 -4.20
N SER A 183 -17.70 -15.36 -3.57
CA SER A 183 -16.61 -15.19 -2.62
C SER A 183 -15.39 -16.01 -3.01
N MET A 184 -14.21 -15.48 -2.66
CA MET A 184 -12.93 -16.13 -2.84
C MET A 184 -12.06 -15.82 -1.61
N ASP A 185 -11.37 -16.83 -1.11
CA ASP A 185 -10.38 -16.65 -0.05
C ASP A 185 -8.98 -16.69 -0.64
N GLY A 186 -8.16 -15.73 -0.24
CA GLY A 186 -6.75 -15.65 -0.61
C GLY A 186 -5.87 -15.61 0.62
N TYR A 187 -4.63 -16.04 0.46
CA TYR A 187 -3.66 -16.11 1.56
C TYR A 187 -2.36 -15.44 1.13
N ALA A 188 -1.93 -14.47 1.93
CA ALA A 188 -0.68 -13.76 1.71
C ALA A 188 -0.05 -13.34 3.03
N GLN A 189 1.21 -13.01 2.97
CA GLN A 189 1.97 -12.45 4.07
C GLN A 189 2.90 -11.38 3.51
N VAL A 190 3.06 -10.28 4.24
CA VAL A 190 4.11 -9.31 3.99
C VAL A 190 5.09 -9.33 5.16
N ARG A 191 6.37 -9.25 4.87
CA ARG A 191 7.41 -9.12 5.90
C ARG A 191 8.52 -8.19 5.45
N MET A 192 9.11 -7.51 6.40
CA MET A 192 10.30 -6.72 6.18
C MET A 192 11.54 -7.59 6.43
N LEU A 193 12.44 -7.64 5.45
CA LEU A 193 13.74 -8.32 5.57
C LEU A 193 14.67 -7.52 6.49
N ASP A 194 14.60 -6.19 6.40
CA ASP A 194 15.26 -5.27 7.31
C ASP A 194 14.31 -4.13 7.70
N ARG A 195 14.06 -3.96 9.00
CA ARG A 195 13.20 -2.91 9.54
C ARG A 195 13.74 -1.49 9.40
N GLN A 196 15.05 -1.36 9.13
CA GLN A 196 15.68 -0.06 8.90
C GLN A 196 15.52 0.43 7.46
N ALA A 197 15.20 -0.45 6.54
CA ALA A 197 15.12 -0.14 5.12
C ALA A 197 13.93 0.74 4.74
N VAL A 198 12.82 0.66 5.49
CA VAL A 198 11.60 1.44 5.25
C VAL A 198 11.12 2.05 6.56
N LYS A 199 10.84 3.34 6.53
CA LYS A 199 10.31 4.12 7.65
C LYS A 199 9.01 4.80 7.25
N GLY A 200 8.21 5.15 8.24
CA GLY A 200 6.90 5.78 8.04
C GLY A 200 6.75 7.13 8.69
N LEU A 201 5.80 7.92 8.20
CA LEU A 201 5.33 9.15 8.83
C LEU A 201 3.85 8.98 9.18
N ARG A 202 3.54 9.05 10.46
CA ARG A 202 2.19 8.87 11.02
C ARG A 202 1.62 10.21 11.43
N VAL A 203 0.41 10.51 11.00
CA VAL A 203 -0.33 11.72 11.42
C VAL A 203 -1.15 11.38 12.64
N ILE A 204 -0.90 12.09 13.74
CA ILE A 204 -1.68 12.04 14.98
C ILE A 204 -2.45 13.35 15.07
N GLY A 205 -3.77 13.29 14.94
CA GLY A 205 -4.67 14.44 15.08
C GLY A 205 -5.37 14.45 16.43
#